data_cb652a4935546d96bb6ec1d0ab9bb79e
#
_entry.id   cb652a4935546d96bb6ec1d0ab9bb79e
#
_cell.length_a   1.000
_cell.length_b   1.000
_cell.length_c   1.000
_cell.angle_alpha   90.00
_cell.angle_beta   90.00
_cell.angle_gamma   90.00
#
_symmetry.space_group_name_H-M   'P 1'
#
loop_
_entity.id
_entity.type
_entity.pdbx_description
1 polymer ?
#
loop_
_entity_poly.entity_id
_entity_poly.type
_entity_poly.pdbx_seq_one_letter_code
_entity_poly.pdbx_strand_id
1 'polypeptide(L)'
;MDDSMAELAELTRSAGAVVVGSMTQKVARPNQTYLGEGKIEVLKDAVRDRHVDTVVCDDELTPTQQRNLEKALGDVKVIDRTALILDVFASRAQTREGRLQVELAQHEYLLPRLAGQWTHLERLGGGIGTRGPGETQIETDRRLIRGRLQRLKKELDSVRTHRSQYRSRRRQRGVEVVGLVGYTNAGKSTLLNALTGSAVAVENKLFMTLDPITRKLRLPDGGGALLTDTVGFIQKLPTSLVAAFRATLEEIAESSLILHVVDVTHPNASQHVDVVNSVLNDLGAGDKPRVLVLNKIDLLGPSVALEDLTALAPTRVAEESDTPVVLVSAMDRVGFDDLLNRIQETLHELEIEPAH
;
A
#
# COMPACT_ATOMS: atom_id res chain seq x y z
N MET A 1 -2.91 -5.07 -18.12
CA MET A 1 -2.82 -6.48 -17.68
C MET A 1 -1.36 -6.88 -17.44
N ASP A 2 -0.45 -6.52 -18.33
CA ASP A 2 0.98 -6.85 -18.16
C ASP A 2 1.62 -6.09 -16.99
N ASP A 3 1.23 -4.86 -16.74
CA ASP A 3 1.71 -4.03 -15.64
C ASP A 3 1.29 -4.59 -14.26
N SER A 4 0.02 -4.98 -14.10
CA SER A 4 -0.47 -5.60 -12.86
C SER A 4 0.28 -6.91 -12.53
N MET A 5 0.61 -7.69 -13.57
CA MET A 5 1.39 -8.93 -13.40
C MET A 5 2.87 -8.66 -13.09
N ALA A 6 3.45 -7.61 -13.66
CA ALA A 6 4.81 -7.19 -13.32
C ALA A 6 4.89 -6.73 -11.87
N GLU A 7 3.92 -5.92 -11.42
CA GLU A 7 3.80 -5.47 -10.03
C GLU A 7 3.58 -6.64 -9.06
N LEU A 8 2.71 -7.62 -9.41
CA LEU A 8 2.51 -8.83 -8.61
C LEU A 8 3.81 -9.64 -8.46
N ALA A 9 4.59 -9.71 -9.54
CA ALA A 9 5.89 -10.38 -9.50
C ALA A 9 6.89 -9.65 -8.58
N GLU A 10 6.89 -8.33 -8.57
CA GLU A 10 7.71 -7.53 -7.64
C GLU A 10 7.26 -7.68 -6.19
N LEU A 11 5.94 -7.70 -5.94
CA LEU A 11 5.38 -8.00 -4.61
C LEU A 11 5.85 -9.37 -4.12
N THR A 12 5.79 -10.38 -5.00
CA THR A 12 6.21 -11.74 -4.69
C THR A 12 7.70 -11.81 -4.32
N ARG A 13 8.55 -11.09 -5.07
CA ARG A 13 9.98 -10.96 -4.73
C ARG A 13 10.20 -10.20 -3.42
N SER A 14 9.39 -9.18 -3.16
CA SER A 14 9.46 -8.40 -1.91
C SER A 14 9.08 -9.22 -0.68
N ALA A 15 8.23 -10.25 -0.86
CA ALA A 15 7.92 -11.26 0.16
C ALA A 15 9.01 -12.34 0.29
N GLY A 16 10.09 -12.29 -0.48
CA GLY A 16 11.20 -13.24 -0.42
C GLY A 16 11.01 -14.50 -1.26
N ALA A 17 10.01 -14.57 -2.12
CA ALA A 17 9.76 -15.71 -2.99
C ALA A 17 10.38 -15.54 -4.39
N VAL A 18 10.60 -16.66 -5.08
CA VAL A 18 11.13 -16.67 -6.44
C VAL A 18 9.99 -16.90 -7.43
N VAL A 19 9.84 -15.98 -8.38
CA VAL A 19 8.84 -16.08 -9.44
C VAL A 19 9.39 -16.97 -10.56
N VAL A 20 8.78 -18.13 -10.76
CA VAL A 20 9.19 -19.12 -11.77
C VAL A 20 8.37 -19.04 -13.06
N GLY A 21 7.28 -18.30 -13.07
CA GLY A 21 6.44 -18.06 -14.24
C GLY A 21 5.19 -17.26 -13.93
N SER A 22 4.53 -16.79 -14.98
CA SER A 22 3.27 -16.08 -14.90
C SER A 22 2.28 -16.58 -15.95
N MET A 23 0.99 -16.45 -15.65
CA MET A 23 -0.07 -16.90 -16.54
C MET A 23 -1.27 -15.95 -16.44
N THR A 24 -1.84 -15.58 -17.57
CA THR A 24 -3.00 -14.69 -17.64
C THR A 24 -4.16 -15.37 -18.34
N GLN A 25 -5.38 -15.00 -17.96
CA GLN A 25 -6.60 -15.39 -18.61
C GLN A 25 -7.59 -14.22 -18.65
N LYS A 26 -8.18 -13.95 -19.81
CA LYS A 26 -9.34 -13.07 -19.91
C LYS A 26 -10.60 -13.88 -19.59
N VAL A 27 -11.29 -13.53 -18.52
CA VAL A 27 -12.53 -14.18 -18.07
C VAL A 27 -13.66 -13.17 -18.16
N ALA A 28 -14.74 -13.53 -18.85
CA ALA A 28 -15.90 -12.64 -18.98
C ALA A 28 -16.73 -12.56 -17.69
N ARG A 29 -16.72 -13.62 -16.87
CA ARG A 29 -17.37 -13.68 -15.56
C ARG A 29 -16.53 -14.50 -14.59
N PRO A 30 -16.38 -14.08 -13.32
CA PRO A 30 -15.72 -14.89 -12.30
C PRO A 30 -16.43 -16.24 -12.17
N ASN A 31 -15.66 -17.33 -12.17
CA ASN A 31 -16.17 -18.67 -11.93
C ASN A 31 -15.80 -19.16 -10.52
N GLN A 32 -16.29 -20.35 -10.15
CA GLN A 32 -16.08 -20.91 -8.81
C GLN A 32 -14.61 -21.32 -8.53
N THR A 33 -13.79 -21.41 -9.56
CA THR A 33 -12.37 -21.80 -9.50
C THR A 33 -11.45 -20.65 -9.87
N TYR A 34 -11.96 -19.42 -10.07
CA TYR A 34 -11.20 -18.24 -10.52
C TYR A 34 -10.67 -18.37 -11.97
N LEU A 35 -10.12 -19.51 -12.36
CA LEU A 35 -9.67 -19.84 -13.71
C LEU A 35 -10.61 -20.82 -14.40
N GLY A 36 -10.64 -20.81 -15.73
CA GLY A 36 -11.36 -21.82 -16.52
C GLY A 36 -10.65 -23.18 -16.49
N GLU A 37 -11.42 -24.27 -16.67
CA GLU A 37 -10.92 -25.66 -16.55
C GLU A 37 -9.69 -25.92 -17.41
N GLY A 38 -9.70 -25.56 -18.68
CA GLY A 38 -8.53 -25.76 -19.56
C GLY A 38 -7.29 -24.99 -19.09
N LYS A 39 -7.47 -23.81 -18.46
CA LYS A 39 -6.34 -23.04 -17.92
C LYS A 39 -5.81 -23.65 -16.63
N ILE A 40 -6.69 -24.26 -15.83
CA ILE A 40 -6.31 -25.01 -14.61
C ILE A 40 -5.42 -26.19 -14.96
N GLU A 41 -5.74 -26.95 -16.01
CA GLU A 41 -4.91 -28.11 -16.42
C GLU A 41 -3.51 -27.63 -16.87
N VAL A 42 -3.42 -26.56 -17.66
CA VAL A 42 -2.13 -25.98 -18.05
C VAL A 42 -1.34 -25.49 -16.83
N LEU A 43 -2.03 -24.84 -15.85
CA LEU A 43 -1.39 -24.41 -14.61
C LEU A 43 -0.91 -25.58 -13.77
N LYS A 44 -1.69 -26.65 -13.68
CA LYS A 44 -1.35 -27.86 -12.93
C LYS A 44 -0.10 -28.56 -13.50
N ASP A 45 -0.01 -28.64 -14.82
CA ASP A 45 1.20 -29.16 -15.47
C ASP A 45 2.41 -28.28 -15.19
N ALA A 46 2.27 -26.95 -15.31
CA ALA A 46 3.35 -26.01 -15.01
C ALA A 46 3.79 -26.06 -13.53
N VAL A 47 2.86 -26.24 -12.60
CA VAL A 47 3.12 -26.39 -11.16
C VAL A 47 3.96 -27.63 -10.91
N ARG A 48 3.58 -28.76 -11.51
CA ARG A 48 4.31 -30.01 -11.37
C ARG A 48 5.69 -29.93 -11.98
N ASP A 49 5.79 -29.46 -13.23
CA ASP A 49 7.04 -29.50 -14.00
C ASP A 49 8.09 -28.53 -13.43
N ARG A 50 7.65 -27.45 -12.78
CA ARG A 50 8.54 -26.43 -12.19
C ARG A 50 8.66 -26.53 -10.67
N HIS A 51 8.07 -27.55 -10.05
CA HIS A 51 8.07 -27.76 -8.59
C HIS A 51 7.62 -26.51 -7.84
N VAL A 52 6.45 -25.97 -8.20
CA VAL A 52 5.90 -24.74 -7.62
C VAL A 52 5.26 -25.03 -6.25
N ASP A 53 5.69 -24.34 -5.21
CA ASP A 53 5.15 -24.48 -3.86
C ASP A 53 3.88 -23.64 -3.64
N THR A 54 3.78 -22.51 -4.34
CA THR A 54 2.71 -21.54 -4.11
C THR A 54 2.27 -20.88 -5.42
N VAL A 55 0.97 -20.76 -5.62
CA VAL A 55 0.36 -19.99 -6.70
C VAL A 55 -0.18 -18.70 -6.13
N VAL A 56 0.16 -17.56 -6.75
CA VAL A 56 -0.30 -16.22 -6.34
C VAL A 56 -1.27 -15.69 -7.38
N CYS A 57 -2.48 -15.31 -6.95
CA CYS A 57 -3.51 -14.71 -7.78
C CYS A 57 -3.51 -13.18 -7.66
N ASP A 58 -3.69 -12.47 -8.78
CA ASP A 58 -3.64 -11.01 -8.84
C ASP A 58 -4.90 -10.31 -8.31
N ASP A 59 -6.01 -11.02 -8.23
CA ASP A 59 -7.27 -10.51 -7.67
C ASP A 59 -7.53 -11.12 -6.29
N GLU A 60 -8.33 -10.44 -5.46
CA GLU A 60 -8.79 -10.98 -4.19
C GLU A 60 -9.70 -12.19 -4.45
N LEU A 61 -9.38 -13.32 -3.83
CA LEU A 61 -10.15 -14.54 -3.96
C LEU A 61 -11.20 -14.66 -2.85
N THR A 62 -12.39 -15.12 -3.23
CA THR A 62 -13.32 -15.60 -2.21
C THR A 62 -12.76 -16.88 -1.55
N PRO A 63 -13.13 -17.16 -0.28
CA PRO A 63 -12.69 -18.39 0.39
C PRO A 63 -13.03 -19.66 -0.40
N THR A 64 -14.13 -19.64 -1.16
CA THR A 64 -14.55 -20.76 -2.01
C THR A 64 -13.66 -20.92 -3.24
N GLN A 65 -13.34 -19.81 -3.90
CA GLN A 65 -12.44 -19.82 -5.06
C GLN A 65 -11.05 -20.34 -4.69
N GLN A 66 -10.49 -19.80 -3.59
CA GLN A 66 -9.19 -20.23 -3.09
C GLN A 66 -9.15 -21.75 -2.86
N ARG A 67 -10.10 -22.27 -2.07
CA ARG A 67 -10.21 -23.72 -1.78
C ARG A 67 -10.39 -24.55 -3.03
N ASN A 68 -11.25 -24.13 -3.97
CA ASN A 68 -11.50 -24.89 -5.18
C ASN A 68 -10.26 -24.93 -6.08
N LEU A 69 -9.52 -23.82 -6.15
CA LEU A 69 -8.28 -23.76 -6.92
C LEU A 69 -7.17 -24.62 -6.28
N GLU A 70 -7.00 -24.59 -4.95
CA GLU A 70 -6.07 -25.46 -4.22
C GLU A 70 -6.35 -26.95 -4.50
N LYS A 71 -7.61 -27.38 -4.41
CA LYS A 71 -8.02 -28.76 -4.74
C LYS A 71 -7.74 -29.11 -6.19
N ALA A 72 -8.02 -28.21 -7.13
CA ALA A 72 -7.78 -28.46 -8.55
C ALA A 72 -6.30 -28.59 -8.87
N LEU A 73 -5.42 -27.91 -8.12
CA LEU A 73 -3.96 -27.96 -8.30
C LEU A 73 -3.25 -29.06 -7.50
N GLY A 74 -3.99 -29.93 -6.79
CA GLY A 74 -3.40 -31.01 -5.99
C GLY A 74 -2.85 -30.56 -4.64
N ASP A 75 -3.61 -29.71 -3.95
CA ASP A 75 -3.30 -29.16 -2.63
C ASP A 75 -2.06 -28.24 -2.57
N VAL A 76 -1.67 -27.67 -3.71
CA VAL A 76 -0.68 -26.59 -3.78
C VAL A 76 -1.25 -25.33 -3.12
N LYS A 77 -0.44 -24.67 -2.32
CA LYS A 77 -0.86 -23.45 -1.62
C LYS A 77 -1.26 -22.38 -2.63
N VAL A 78 -2.45 -21.78 -2.44
CA VAL A 78 -2.93 -20.66 -3.23
C VAL A 78 -3.12 -19.45 -2.30
N ILE A 79 -2.53 -18.34 -2.67
CA ILE A 79 -2.73 -17.05 -2.01
C ILE A 79 -3.19 -16.01 -3.03
N ASP A 80 -3.88 -14.99 -2.56
CA ASP A 80 -4.25 -13.86 -3.38
C ASP A 80 -3.33 -12.64 -3.12
N ARG A 81 -3.53 -11.59 -3.89
CA ARG A 81 -2.79 -10.33 -3.76
C ARG A 81 -2.89 -9.75 -2.34
N THR A 82 -4.06 -9.87 -1.70
CA THR A 82 -4.29 -9.39 -0.33
C THR A 82 -3.40 -10.11 0.69
N ALA A 83 -3.35 -11.44 0.63
CA ALA A 83 -2.49 -12.24 1.50
C ALA A 83 -1.01 -11.91 1.30
N LEU A 84 -0.59 -11.71 0.04
CA LEU A 84 0.78 -11.35 -0.30
C LEU A 84 1.17 -9.98 0.25
N ILE A 85 0.31 -8.96 0.11
CA ILE A 85 0.54 -7.62 0.67
C ILE A 85 0.62 -7.69 2.19
N LEU A 86 -0.26 -8.45 2.84
CA LEU A 86 -0.24 -8.66 4.29
C LEU A 86 1.06 -9.31 4.78
N ASP A 87 1.63 -10.23 4.02
CA ASP A 87 2.91 -10.87 4.33
C ASP A 87 4.08 -9.88 4.23
N VAL A 88 4.12 -9.09 3.15
CA VAL A 88 5.10 -8.01 3.00
C VAL A 88 4.99 -7.01 4.14
N PHE A 89 3.77 -6.61 4.53
CA PHE A 89 3.55 -5.69 5.65
C PHE A 89 3.98 -6.29 6.99
N ALA A 90 3.72 -7.58 7.22
CA ALA A 90 4.15 -8.26 8.44
C ALA A 90 5.68 -8.25 8.60
N SER A 91 6.41 -8.39 7.50
CA SER A 91 7.87 -8.33 7.50
C SER A 91 8.42 -6.90 7.72
N ARG A 92 7.64 -5.85 7.42
CA ARG A 92 8.05 -4.44 7.48
C ARG A 92 7.61 -3.70 8.73
N ALA A 93 6.59 -4.18 9.44
CA ALA A 93 6.06 -3.56 10.65
C ALA A 93 7.10 -3.55 11.78
N GLN A 94 7.65 -2.39 12.08
CA GLN A 94 8.67 -2.22 13.14
C GLN A 94 8.07 -1.67 14.43
N THR A 95 7.09 -0.76 14.33
CA THR A 95 6.43 -0.19 15.49
C THR A 95 5.41 -1.14 16.09
N ARG A 96 5.09 -0.93 17.37
CA ARG A 96 3.99 -1.65 18.03
C ARG A 96 2.67 -1.44 17.31
N GLU A 97 2.41 -0.22 16.87
CA GLU A 97 1.18 0.13 16.16
C GLU A 97 1.10 -0.58 14.80
N GLY A 98 2.14 -0.49 13.96
CA GLY A 98 2.18 -1.17 12.68
C GLY A 98 1.96 -2.67 12.81
N ARG A 99 2.57 -3.32 13.83
CA ARG A 99 2.34 -4.74 14.11
C ARG A 99 0.90 -5.05 14.49
N LEU A 100 0.27 -4.22 15.34
CA LEU A 100 -1.13 -4.38 15.73
C LEU A 100 -2.07 -4.21 14.52
N GLN A 101 -1.79 -3.25 13.63
CA GLN A 101 -2.56 -3.02 12.41
C GLN A 101 -2.46 -4.21 11.45
N VAL A 102 -1.24 -4.70 11.21
CA VAL A 102 -1.01 -5.89 10.36
C VAL A 102 -1.71 -7.11 10.94
N GLU A 103 -1.54 -7.37 12.25
CA GLU A 103 -2.17 -8.49 12.93
C GLU A 103 -3.72 -8.42 12.84
N LEU A 104 -4.28 -7.21 13.00
CA LEU A 104 -5.72 -6.99 12.83
C LEU A 104 -6.17 -7.37 11.42
N ALA A 105 -5.50 -6.83 10.39
CA ALA A 105 -5.82 -7.10 9.00
C ALA A 105 -5.66 -8.59 8.63
N GLN A 106 -4.61 -9.26 9.12
CA GLN A 106 -4.41 -10.69 8.93
C GLN A 106 -5.55 -11.52 9.53
N HIS A 107 -5.98 -11.20 10.74
CA HIS A 107 -7.10 -11.89 11.37
C HIS A 107 -8.44 -11.62 10.68
N GLU A 108 -8.68 -10.40 10.20
CA GLU A 108 -9.89 -10.08 9.41
C GLU A 108 -9.90 -10.82 8.08
N TYR A 109 -8.76 -10.95 7.41
CA TYR A 109 -8.59 -11.72 6.18
C TYR A 109 -8.78 -13.24 6.41
N LEU A 110 -8.23 -13.79 7.50
CA LEU A 110 -8.27 -15.21 7.80
C LEU A 110 -9.64 -15.69 8.31
N LEU A 111 -10.37 -14.85 9.07
CA LEU A 111 -11.61 -15.23 9.72
C LEU A 111 -12.65 -15.88 8.78
N PRO A 112 -12.96 -15.34 7.57
CA PRO A 112 -13.87 -15.99 6.64
C PRO A 112 -13.29 -17.24 5.98
N ARG A 113 -11.95 -17.37 5.94
CA ARG A 113 -11.24 -18.48 5.30
C ARG A 113 -11.07 -19.72 6.19
N LEU A 114 -11.21 -19.57 7.50
CA LEU A 114 -11.16 -20.67 8.46
C LEU A 114 -12.20 -21.77 8.21
N ALA A 115 -13.38 -21.41 7.73
CA ALA A 115 -14.43 -22.37 7.45
C ALA A 115 -14.09 -23.40 6.34
N GLY A 116 -13.07 -23.09 5.53
CA GLY A 116 -12.67 -23.92 4.39
C GLY A 116 -11.51 -24.89 4.65
N GLN A 117 -10.64 -24.57 5.61
CA GLN A 117 -9.42 -25.39 5.86
C GLN A 117 -9.70 -26.67 6.66
N TRP A 118 -10.80 -26.74 7.42
CA TRP A 118 -11.11 -27.86 8.30
C TRP A 118 -11.87 -29.01 7.68
N THR A 119 -12.43 -28.85 6.46
CA THR A 119 -13.10 -29.96 5.74
C THR A 119 -12.15 -31.14 5.39
N HIS A 120 -10.84 -30.92 5.42
CA HIS A 120 -9.87 -31.99 5.25
C HIS A 120 -9.71 -32.90 6.49
N LEU A 121 -9.89 -32.33 7.70
CA LEU A 121 -9.78 -33.09 8.95
C LEU A 121 -11.04 -33.90 9.25
N GLU A 122 -12.21 -33.49 8.77
CA GLU A 122 -13.46 -34.24 8.92
C GLU A 122 -13.46 -35.56 8.12
N ARG A 123 -12.71 -35.64 7.02
CA ARG A 123 -12.59 -36.89 6.23
C ARG A 123 -11.77 -37.98 6.89
N LEU A 124 -10.96 -37.68 7.89
CA LEU A 124 -10.14 -38.65 8.63
C LEU A 124 -10.84 -39.29 9.83
N GLY A 125 -12.00 -38.74 10.23
CA GLY A 125 -12.84 -39.26 11.32
C GLY A 125 -14.16 -39.83 10.82
N GLY A 126 -14.15 -41.01 10.24
CA GLY A 126 -15.36 -41.65 9.72
C GLY A 126 -16.43 -41.92 10.79
N GLY A 127 -17.63 -41.43 10.58
CA GLY A 127 -18.81 -41.73 11.35
C GLY A 127 -20.03 -40.95 10.89
N ILE A 128 -21.01 -41.67 10.27
CA ILE A 128 -22.31 -41.09 9.92
C ILE A 128 -23.07 -40.80 11.23
N GLY A 129 -23.32 -39.50 11.53
CA GLY A 129 -24.34 -39.11 12.49
C GLY A 129 -23.90 -38.58 13.86
N THR A 130 -22.64 -38.29 14.07
CA THR A 130 -22.18 -37.58 15.28
C THR A 130 -21.70 -36.18 14.90
N ARG A 131 -22.20 -35.12 15.58
CA ARG A 131 -21.58 -33.81 15.60
C ARG A 131 -20.13 -34.02 15.98
N GLY A 132 -19.23 -34.02 14.97
CA GLY A 132 -17.83 -34.34 15.17
C GLY A 132 -17.14 -33.25 16.00
N PRO A 133 -16.03 -33.57 16.70
CA PRO A 133 -15.20 -32.57 17.39
C PRO A 133 -14.72 -31.43 16.47
N GLY A 134 -14.78 -31.58 15.15
CA GLY A 134 -14.42 -30.57 14.18
C GLY A 134 -15.33 -29.33 14.17
N GLU A 135 -16.64 -29.48 14.29
CA GLU A 135 -17.59 -28.36 14.27
C GLU A 135 -17.44 -27.49 15.54
N THR A 136 -17.25 -28.12 16.67
CA THR A 136 -16.96 -27.41 17.95
C THR A 136 -15.59 -26.74 17.95
N GLN A 137 -14.61 -27.30 17.26
CA GLN A 137 -13.28 -26.73 17.16
C GLN A 137 -13.26 -25.49 16.26
N ILE A 138 -13.93 -25.51 15.10
CA ILE A 138 -14.09 -24.34 14.21
C ILE A 138 -14.80 -23.19 14.95
N GLU A 139 -15.86 -23.49 15.70
CA GLU A 139 -16.54 -22.46 16.49
C GLU A 139 -15.66 -21.88 17.60
N THR A 140 -14.85 -22.73 18.23
CA THR A 140 -13.88 -22.32 19.24
C THR A 140 -12.82 -21.42 18.63
N ASP A 141 -12.23 -21.79 17.49
CA ASP A 141 -11.21 -21.01 16.80
C ASP A 141 -11.76 -19.67 16.32
N ARG A 142 -12.97 -19.66 15.74
CA ARG A 142 -13.67 -18.42 15.39
C ARG A 142 -13.91 -17.52 16.60
N ARG A 143 -14.28 -18.08 17.75
CA ARG A 143 -14.47 -17.31 18.97
C ARG A 143 -13.16 -16.72 19.49
N LEU A 144 -12.08 -17.49 19.45
CA LEU A 144 -10.74 -17.03 19.82
C LEU A 144 -10.28 -15.88 18.92
N ILE A 145 -10.43 -16.01 17.60
CA ILE A 145 -10.05 -14.96 16.66
C ILE A 145 -10.92 -13.72 16.82
N ARG A 146 -12.24 -13.85 16.97
CA ARG A 146 -13.10 -12.70 17.28
C ARG A 146 -12.71 -11.99 18.57
N GLY A 147 -12.37 -12.76 19.61
CA GLY A 147 -11.87 -12.21 20.86
C GLY A 147 -10.52 -11.50 20.69
N ARG A 148 -9.63 -12.02 19.82
CA ARG A 148 -8.37 -11.36 19.47
C ARG A 148 -8.61 -10.07 18.70
N LEU A 149 -9.49 -10.08 17.69
CA LEU A 149 -9.88 -8.89 16.92
C LEU A 149 -10.42 -7.77 17.82
N GLN A 150 -11.28 -8.09 18.78
CA GLN A 150 -11.81 -7.10 19.73
C GLN A 150 -10.71 -6.49 20.60
N ARG A 151 -9.75 -7.30 21.06
CA ARG A 151 -8.61 -6.81 21.84
C ARG A 151 -7.70 -5.90 21.00
N LEU A 152 -7.36 -6.32 19.77
CA LEU A 152 -6.55 -5.53 18.85
C LEU A 152 -7.18 -4.17 18.54
N LYS A 153 -8.50 -4.14 18.28
CA LYS A 153 -9.25 -2.88 18.06
C LYS A 153 -9.15 -1.94 19.26
N LYS A 154 -9.31 -2.47 20.48
CA LYS A 154 -9.17 -1.66 21.72
C LYS A 154 -7.76 -1.13 21.91
N GLU A 155 -6.74 -1.95 21.64
CA GLU A 155 -5.34 -1.52 21.72
C GLU A 155 -5.03 -0.42 20.71
N LEU A 156 -5.51 -0.56 19.47
CA LEU A 156 -5.36 0.47 18.43
C LEU A 156 -6.10 1.76 18.79
N ASP A 157 -7.30 1.69 19.35
CA ASP A 157 -8.04 2.87 19.81
C ASP A 157 -7.28 3.64 20.90
N SER A 158 -6.62 2.93 21.80
CA SER A 158 -5.73 3.53 22.80
C SER A 158 -4.55 4.28 22.14
N VAL A 159 -3.92 3.67 21.14
CA VAL A 159 -2.82 4.30 20.39
C VAL A 159 -3.31 5.55 19.65
N ARG A 160 -4.48 5.48 19.00
CA ARG A 160 -5.13 6.62 18.31
C ARG A 160 -5.36 7.79 19.27
N THR A 161 -5.88 7.52 20.47
CA THR A 161 -6.10 8.56 21.48
C THR A 161 -4.81 9.27 21.87
N HIS A 162 -3.73 8.55 22.09
CA HIS A 162 -2.43 9.17 22.36
C HIS A 162 -1.92 10.01 21.20
N ARG A 163 -2.02 9.52 19.96
CA ARG A 163 -1.62 10.29 18.77
C ARG A 163 -2.43 11.57 18.62
N SER A 164 -3.74 11.52 18.82
CA SER A 164 -4.60 12.71 18.71
C SER A 164 -4.18 13.79 19.70
N GLN A 165 -3.78 13.43 20.92
CA GLN A 165 -3.25 14.38 21.92
C GLN A 165 -1.92 15.01 21.46
N TYR A 166 -1.00 14.22 20.87
CA TYR A 166 0.26 14.76 20.33
C TYR A 166 0.01 15.69 19.14
N ARG A 167 -0.93 15.34 18.25
CA ARG A 167 -1.34 16.16 17.10
C ARG A 167 -1.93 17.50 17.57
N SER A 168 -2.84 17.47 18.53
CA SER A 168 -3.44 18.68 19.10
C SER A 168 -2.39 19.63 19.67
N ARG A 169 -1.37 19.11 20.37
CA ARG A 169 -0.25 19.93 20.89
C ARG A 169 0.61 20.51 19.76
N ARG A 170 0.82 19.78 18.65
CA ARG A 170 1.55 20.29 17.48
C ARG A 170 0.80 21.47 16.85
N ARG A 171 -0.52 21.33 16.60
CA ARG A 171 -1.36 22.40 16.08
C ARG A 171 -1.34 23.65 16.97
N GLN A 172 -1.48 23.48 18.28
CA GLN A 172 -1.42 24.62 19.23
C GLN A 172 -0.08 25.37 19.20
N ARG A 173 0.99 24.73 18.74
CA ARG A 173 2.32 25.35 18.61
C ARG A 173 2.59 25.90 17.21
N GLY A 174 1.62 25.89 16.31
CA GLY A 174 1.80 26.36 14.93
C GLY A 174 2.83 25.54 14.13
N VAL A 175 2.99 24.23 14.41
CA VAL A 175 3.95 23.42 13.68
C VAL A 175 3.26 22.81 12.47
N GLU A 176 3.63 23.26 11.28
CA GLU A 176 3.13 22.77 10.02
C GLU A 176 3.65 21.36 9.71
N VAL A 177 2.79 20.53 9.11
CA VAL A 177 3.10 19.16 8.73
C VAL A 177 2.92 18.98 7.23
N VAL A 178 3.97 18.54 6.57
CA VAL A 178 4.00 18.21 5.13
C VAL A 178 4.01 16.70 4.99
N GLY A 179 2.99 16.14 4.33
CA GLY A 179 2.86 14.70 4.12
C GLY A 179 3.39 14.26 2.76
N LEU A 180 4.28 13.25 2.73
CA LEU A 180 4.69 12.60 1.48
C LEU A 180 3.70 11.50 1.13
N VAL A 181 3.06 11.61 -0.03
CA VAL A 181 2.19 10.57 -0.58
C VAL A 181 2.67 10.19 -1.99
N GLY A 182 2.28 9.03 -2.45
CA GLY A 182 2.60 8.60 -3.80
C GLY A 182 2.64 7.08 -3.91
N TYR A 183 2.74 6.62 -5.13
CA TYR A 183 2.78 5.20 -5.42
C TYR A 183 3.99 4.53 -4.74
N THR A 184 3.90 3.21 -4.50
CA THR A 184 5.06 2.48 -3.97
C THR A 184 6.24 2.61 -4.93
N ASN A 185 7.45 2.71 -4.37
CA ASN A 185 8.70 2.92 -5.12
C ASN A 185 8.79 4.24 -5.93
N ALA A 186 7.94 5.24 -5.69
CA ALA A 186 8.07 6.57 -6.33
C ALA A 186 9.24 7.41 -5.78
N GLY A 187 9.91 6.96 -4.72
CA GLY A 187 11.08 7.62 -4.13
C GLY A 187 10.77 8.53 -2.94
N LYS A 188 9.65 8.35 -2.25
CA LYS A 188 9.24 9.15 -1.07
C LYS A 188 10.29 9.14 0.04
N SER A 189 10.75 7.97 0.46
CA SER A 189 11.75 7.82 1.54
C SER A 189 13.12 8.35 1.12
N THR A 190 13.48 8.25 -0.17
CA THR A 190 14.68 8.86 -0.72
C THR A 190 14.59 10.38 -0.63
N LEU A 191 13.44 10.95 -1.01
CA LEU A 191 13.19 12.38 -0.94
C LEU A 191 13.21 12.88 0.52
N LEU A 192 12.57 12.15 1.46
CA LEU A 192 12.65 12.46 2.89
C LEU A 192 14.10 12.56 3.36
N ASN A 193 14.93 11.55 3.06
CA ASN A 193 16.34 11.52 3.46
C ASN A 193 17.12 12.68 2.87
N ALA A 194 16.92 12.94 1.59
CA ALA A 194 17.65 13.96 0.88
C ALA A 194 17.32 15.39 1.36
N LEU A 195 16.05 15.67 1.69
CA LEU A 195 15.59 16.97 2.20
C LEU A 195 15.92 17.20 3.68
N THR A 196 15.99 16.14 4.50
CA THR A 196 16.14 16.26 5.94
C THR A 196 17.52 15.85 6.45
N GLY A 197 18.37 15.32 5.59
CA GLY A 197 19.69 14.78 5.97
C GLY A 197 19.58 13.52 6.85
N SER A 198 18.44 12.83 6.86
CA SER A 198 18.24 11.59 7.60
C SER A 198 18.75 10.38 6.82
N ALA A 199 18.97 9.26 7.54
CA ALA A 199 19.47 8.00 6.98
C ALA A 199 18.44 6.88 7.19
N VAL A 200 17.21 7.08 6.73
CA VAL A 200 16.19 6.00 6.71
C VAL A 200 16.62 4.98 5.66
N ALA A 201 16.48 3.69 5.97
CA ALA A 201 16.80 2.63 5.02
C ALA A 201 15.93 2.75 3.75
N VAL A 202 16.59 2.80 2.60
CA VAL A 202 15.95 2.86 1.28
C VAL A 202 16.45 1.68 0.46
N GLU A 203 15.53 0.87 -0.05
CA GLU A 203 15.82 -0.21 -1.00
C GLU A 203 14.84 -0.10 -2.17
N ASN A 204 15.23 -0.60 -3.32
CA ASN A 204 14.35 -0.68 -4.49
C ASN A 204 13.38 -1.87 -4.34
N LYS A 205 12.49 -1.80 -3.34
CA LYS A 205 11.47 -2.81 -3.04
C LYS A 205 10.15 -2.13 -2.73
N LEU A 206 9.06 -2.83 -3.01
CA LEU A 206 7.72 -2.34 -2.71
C LEU A 206 7.49 -2.30 -1.18
N PHE A 207 6.78 -1.28 -0.71
CA PHE A 207 6.38 -1.08 0.69
C PHE A 207 7.55 -1.03 1.68
N MET A 208 8.60 -0.29 1.36
CA MET A 208 9.72 -0.09 2.28
C MET A 208 9.32 0.62 3.57
N THR A 209 8.44 1.61 3.46
CA THR A 209 7.89 2.35 4.59
C THR A 209 6.48 1.87 4.87
N LEU A 210 6.26 1.30 6.05
CA LEU A 210 4.93 0.95 6.58
C LEU A 210 4.54 1.89 7.73
N ASP A 211 5.47 2.09 8.66
CA ASP A 211 5.30 3.00 9.79
C ASP A 211 5.62 4.44 9.36
N PRO A 212 4.80 5.45 9.70
CA PRO A 212 5.10 6.84 9.35
C PRO A 212 6.41 7.32 9.98
N ILE A 213 7.24 7.96 9.18
CA ILE A 213 8.52 8.51 9.64
C ILE A 213 8.48 10.03 9.51
N THR A 214 8.52 10.74 10.63
CA THR A 214 8.49 12.20 10.65
C THR A 214 9.88 12.76 10.95
N ARG A 215 10.32 13.78 10.19
CA ARG A 215 11.58 14.50 10.34
C ARG A 215 11.36 16.00 10.26
N LYS A 216 12.28 16.76 10.84
CA LYS A 216 12.27 18.23 10.71
C LYS A 216 12.77 18.63 9.33
N LEU A 217 12.00 19.46 8.65
CA LEU A 217 12.36 20.12 7.39
C LEU A 217 12.70 21.59 7.69
N ARG A 218 13.83 22.07 7.16
CA ARG A 218 14.21 23.48 7.22
C ARG A 218 13.71 24.16 5.95
N LEU A 219 13.04 25.28 6.11
CA LEU A 219 12.56 26.12 5.01
C LEU A 219 13.58 27.24 4.70
N PRO A 220 13.55 27.80 3.49
CA PRO A 220 14.50 28.83 3.06
C PRO A 220 14.48 30.12 3.92
N ASP A 221 13.33 30.49 4.46
CA ASP A 221 13.15 31.65 5.36
C ASP A 221 13.72 31.45 6.77
N GLY A 222 14.27 30.27 7.06
CA GLY A 222 14.74 29.88 8.39
C GLY A 222 13.64 29.27 9.28
N GLY A 223 12.39 29.22 8.81
CA GLY A 223 11.29 28.49 9.43
C GLY A 223 11.49 26.99 9.40
N GLY A 224 10.53 26.27 9.95
CA GLY A 224 10.60 24.80 9.97
C GLY A 224 9.23 24.15 9.92
N ALA A 225 9.15 23.07 9.15
CA ALA A 225 8.01 22.18 9.09
C ALA A 225 8.39 20.77 9.50
N LEU A 226 7.42 19.89 9.67
CA LEU A 226 7.63 18.45 9.82
C LEU A 226 7.32 17.76 8.49
N LEU A 227 8.27 17.00 7.98
CA LEU A 227 8.07 16.16 6.79
C LEU A 227 7.81 14.73 7.22
N THR A 228 6.70 14.15 6.78
CA THR A 228 6.27 12.80 7.16
C THR A 228 6.20 11.91 5.94
N ASP A 229 7.03 10.85 5.91
CA ASP A 229 6.92 9.76 4.94
C ASP A 229 5.81 8.78 5.35
N THR A 230 5.02 8.33 4.38
CA THR A 230 3.89 7.45 4.61
C THR A 230 4.01 6.18 3.76
N VAL A 231 3.15 5.20 4.04
CA VAL A 231 3.05 3.99 3.24
C VAL A 231 2.77 4.31 1.77
N GLY A 232 3.47 3.63 0.85
CA GLY A 232 3.21 3.79 -0.58
C GLY A 232 1.89 3.15 -0.99
N PHE A 233 1.19 3.78 -1.94
CA PHE A 233 -0.02 3.22 -2.53
C PHE A 233 0.32 2.23 -3.65
N ILE A 234 -0.61 1.36 -3.94
CA ILE A 234 -0.50 0.33 -4.97
C ILE A 234 -1.87 0.09 -5.61
N GLN A 235 -1.89 -0.41 -6.84
CA GLN A 235 -3.14 -0.82 -7.48
C GLN A 235 -3.82 -1.94 -6.69
N LYS A 236 -5.15 -1.99 -6.77
CA LYS A 236 -5.96 -3.02 -6.11
C LYS A 236 -5.65 -3.17 -4.61
N LEU A 237 -5.37 -2.05 -3.92
CA LEU A 237 -5.19 -2.07 -2.46
C LEU A 237 -6.52 -2.48 -1.81
N PRO A 238 -6.57 -3.59 -1.06
CA PRO A 238 -7.81 -4.06 -0.45
C PRO A 238 -8.38 -3.05 0.54
N THR A 239 -9.71 -2.85 0.52
CA THR A 239 -10.40 -1.92 1.44
C THR A 239 -10.21 -2.29 2.90
N SER A 240 -10.10 -3.59 3.19
CA SER A 240 -9.76 -4.09 4.54
C SER A 240 -8.40 -3.60 5.03
N LEU A 241 -7.41 -3.52 4.12
CA LEU A 241 -6.08 -2.97 4.43
C LEU A 241 -6.14 -1.45 4.64
N VAL A 242 -6.84 -0.72 3.78
CA VAL A 242 -7.06 0.73 3.97
C VAL A 242 -7.68 1.00 5.34
N ALA A 243 -8.68 0.21 5.75
CA ALA A 243 -9.31 0.32 7.06
C ALA A 243 -8.35 0.03 8.21
N ALA A 244 -7.52 -1.01 8.11
CA ALA A 244 -6.53 -1.37 9.13
C ALA A 244 -5.44 -0.30 9.27
N PHE A 245 -4.97 0.27 8.15
CA PHE A 245 -3.94 1.32 8.12
C PHE A 245 -4.49 2.74 8.22
N ARG A 246 -5.80 2.90 8.41
CA ARG A 246 -6.45 4.20 8.50
C ARG A 246 -5.74 5.15 9.49
N ALA A 247 -5.29 4.65 10.63
CA ALA A 247 -4.56 5.45 11.61
C ALA A 247 -3.20 5.97 11.11
N THR A 248 -2.50 5.20 10.27
CA THR A 248 -1.27 5.63 9.58
C THR A 248 -1.59 6.65 8.49
N LEU A 249 -2.67 6.43 7.75
CA LEU A 249 -3.14 7.31 6.70
C LEU A 249 -3.80 8.59 7.24
N GLU A 250 -4.28 8.59 8.49
CA GLU A 250 -4.76 9.80 9.20
C GLU A 250 -3.67 10.88 9.33
N GLU A 251 -2.37 10.53 9.32
CA GLU A 251 -1.29 11.53 9.27
C GLU A 251 -1.33 12.36 7.97
N ILE A 252 -1.78 11.76 6.86
CA ILE A 252 -1.98 12.46 5.59
C ILE A 252 -3.19 13.40 5.69
N ALA A 253 -4.31 12.92 6.25
CA ALA A 253 -5.51 13.72 6.45
C ALA A 253 -5.28 14.91 7.41
N GLU A 254 -4.29 14.81 8.29
CA GLU A 254 -3.91 15.84 9.25
C GLU A 254 -2.77 16.75 8.77
N SER A 255 -2.13 16.46 7.64
CA SER A 255 -1.08 17.31 7.09
C SER A 255 -1.65 18.63 6.55
N SER A 256 -0.88 19.70 6.66
CA SER A 256 -1.24 21.03 6.12
C SER A 256 -1.05 21.06 4.61
N LEU A 257 -0.03 20.37 4.11
CA LEU A 257 0.34 20.28 2.71
C LEU A 257 0.68 18.83 2.34
N ILE A 258 0.31 18.40 1.15
CA ILE A 258 0.65 17.10 0.59
C ILE A 258 1.69 17.27 -0.54
N LEU A 259 2.80 16.55 -0.46
CA LEU A 259 3.71 16.35 -1.59
C LEU A 259 3.37 15.03 -2.26
N HIS A 260 2.76 15.09 -3.42
CA HIS A 260 2.43 13.92 -4.21
C HIS A 260 3.61 13.54 -5.10
N VAL A 261 4.38 12.54 -4.68
CA VAL A 261 5.60 12.09 -5.37
C VAL A 261 5.27 11.07 -6.43
N VAL A 262 5.68 11.34 -7.66
CA VAL A 262 5.43 10.52 -8.84
C VAL A 262 6.75 10.14 -9.49
N ASP A 263 6.91 8.87 -9.84
CA ASP A 263 8.00 8.40 -10.69
C ASP A 263 7.68 8.76 -12.14
N VAL A 264 8.35 9.77 -12.66
CA VAL A 264 8.12 10.29 -14.01
C VAL A 264 8.59 9.33 -15.11
N THR A 265 9.45 8.38 -14.78
CA THR A 265 9.98 7.40 -15.72
C THR A 265 9.06 6.22 -15.95
N HIS A 266 8.02 6.06 -15.09
CA HIS A 266 7.11 4.94 -15.19
C HIS A 266 6.09 5.15 -16.34
N PRO A 267 5.93 4.18 -17.27
CA PRO A 267 5.03 4.33 -18.41
C PRO A 267 3.56 4.59 -18.01
N ASN A 268 3.16 4.15 -16.82
CA ASN A 268 1.80 4.33 -16.28
C ASN A 268 1.76 5.39 -15.15
N ALA A 269 2.63 6.40 -15.19
CA ALA A 269 2.70 7.45 -14.17
C ALA A 269 1.34 8.15 -13.93
N SER A 270 0.57 8.41 -14.99
CA SER A 270 -0.78 8.98 -14.89
C SER A 270 -1.74 8.09 -14.12
N GLN A 271 -1.75 6.80 -14.38
CA GLN A 271 -2.61 5.86 -13.64
C GLN A 271 -2.20 5.78 -12.16
N HIS A 272 -0.90 5.91 -11.87
CA HIS A 272 -0.43 5.98 -10.49
C HIS A 272 -0.94 7.23 -9.77
N VAL A 273 -0.98 8.37 -10.46
CA VAL A 273 -1.59 9.61 -9.94
C VAL A 273 -3.08 9.39 -9.64
N ASP A 274 -3.82 8.77 -10.57
CA ASP A 274 -5.25 8.49 -10.39
C ASP A 274 -5.52 7.58 -9.18
N VAL A 275 -4.72 6.52 -9.01
CA VAL A 275 -4.83 5.61 -7.85
C VAL A 275 -4.60 6.37 -6.56
N VAL A 276 -3.58 7.23 -6.49
CA VAL A 276 -3.29 8.03 -5.30
C VAL A 276 -4.42 9.01 -5.02
N ASN A 277 -4.94 9.70 -6.05
CA ASN A 277 -6.05 10.64 -5.91
C ASN A 277 -7.31 9.94 -5.39
N SER A 278 -7.63 8.74 -5.91
CA SER A 278 -8.77 7.95 -5.42
C SER A 278 -8.63 7.63 -3.93
N VAL A 279 -7.45 7.20 -3.49
CA VAL A 279 -7.22 6.89 -2.07
C VAL A 279 -7.26 8.14 -1.20
N LEU A 280 -6.72 9.28 -1.66
CA LEU A 280 -6.82 10.56 -0.93
C LEU A 280 -8.28 11.00 -0.77
N ASN A 281 -9.11 10.82 -1.79
CA ASN A 281 -10.55 11.10 -1.71
C ASN A 281 -11.24 10.19 -0.68
N ASP A 282 -10.93 8.89 -0.69
CA ASP A 282 -11.49 7.93 0.27
C ASP A 282 -11.09 8.24 1.73
N LEU A 283 -9.94 8.91 1.92
CA LEU A 283 -9.44 9.38 3.20
C LEU A 283 -9.99 10.76 3.61
N GLY A 284 -10.77 11.43 2.75
CA GLY A 284 -11.23 12.81 2.97
C GLY A 284 -10.10 13.84 2.92
N ALA A 285 -9.04 13.54 2.17
CA ALA A 285 -7.87 14.41 1.96
C ALA A 285 -7.78 14.90 0.50
N GLY A 286 -8.82 14.70 -0.29
CA GLY A 286 -8.86 15.07 -1.70
C GLY A 286 -8.71 16.57 -1.96
N ASP A 287 -9.28 17.40 -1.09
CA ASP A 287 -9.29 18.87 -1.22
C ASP A 287 -8.09 19.57 -0.55
N LYS A 288 -7.13 18.78 -0.02
CA LYS A 288 -5.96 19.37 0.64
C LYS A 288 -5.02 20.04 -0.35
N PRO A 289 -4.40 21.15 0.05
CA PRO A 289 -3.32 21.77 -0.71
C PRO A 289 -2.25 20.74 -1.04
N ARG A 290 -1.81 20.72 -2.29
CA ARG A 290 -0.83 19.74 -2.75
C ARG A 290 0.17 20.32 -3.75
N VAL A 291 1.36 19.74 -3.77
CA VAL A 291 2.37 19.95 -4.81
C VAL A 291 2.65 18.61 -5.47
N LEU A 292 2.58 18.55 -6.80
CA LEU A 292 2.96 17.38 -7.57
C LEU A 292 4.48 17.38 -7.77
N VAL A 293 5.15 16.37 -7.23
CA VAL A 293 6.61 16.23 -7.27
C VAL A 293 6.97 15.13 -8.27
N LEU A 294 7.39 15.51 -9.47
CA LEU A 294 7.84 14.60 -10.50
C LEU A 294 9.30 14.20 -10.23
N ASN A 295 9.46 13.02 -9.67
CA ASN A 295 10.76 12.50 -9.21
C ASN A 295 11.41 11.55 -10.23
N LYS A 296 12.69 11.30 -10.05
CA LYS A 296 13.58 10.45 -10.88
C LYS A 296 13.90 11.03 -12.25
N ILE A 297 13.97 12.38 -12.35
CA ILE A 297 14.37 13.03 -13.59
C ILE A 297 15.80 12.68 -14.05
N ASP A 298 16.65 12.22 -13.13
CA ASP A 298 17.99 11.68 -13.39
C ASP A 298 17.99 10.45 -14.31
N LEU A 299 16.90 9.71 -14.37
CA LEU A 299 16.74 8.53 -15.23
C LEU A 299 16.19 8.88 -16.61
N LEU A 300 15.78 10.13 -16.84
CA LEU A 300 15.38 10.61 -18.15
C LEU A 300 16.64 10.88 -18.97
N GLY A 301 16.68 10.36 -20.19
CA GLY A 301 17.84 10.56 -21.07
C GLY A 301 18.07 12.04 -21.40
N PRO A 302 19.29 12.43 -21.81
CA PRO A 302 19.69 13.83 -22.10
C PRO A 302 18.89 14.49 -23.24
N SER A 303 18.09 13.74 -23.95
CA SER A 303 17.25 14.20 -25.07
C SER A 303 15.83 14.66 -24.62
N VAL A 304 15.47 14.50 -23.35
CA VAL A 304 14.15 14.94 -22.86
C VAL A 304 14.28 16.39 -22.43
N ALA A 305 13.81 17.31 -23.27
CA ALA A 305 13.76 18.73 -22.92
C ALA A 305 12.76 18.96 -21.79
N LEU A 306 13.02 19.96 -20.93
CA LEU A 306 12.09 20.35 -19.86
C LEU A 306 10.67 20.63 -20.41
N GLU A 307 10.61 21.13 -21.64
CA GLU A 307 9.37 21.39 -22.38
C GLU A 307 8.60 20.11 -22.74
N ASP A 308 9.30 18.99 -22.95
CA ASP A 308 8.66 17.69 -23.20
C ASP A 308 8.10 17.09 -21.89
N LEU A 309 8.65 17.44 -20.72
CA LEU A 309 8.16 17.02 -19.40
C LEU A 309 6.83 17.68 -19.06
N THR A 310 6.56 18.89 -19.56
CA THR A 310 5.24 19.54 -19.40
C THR A 310 4.15 18.84 -20.22
N ALA A 311 4.51 18.09 -21.25
CA ALA A 311 3.59 17.27 -22.03
C ALA A 311 3.30 15.88 -21.44
N LEU A 312 3.96 15.51 -20.33
CA LEU A 312 3.67 14.25 -19.64
C LEU A 312 2.24 14.25 -19.09
N ALA A 313 1.58 13.11 -19.21
CA ALA A 313 0.21 12.97 -18.72
C ALA A 313 -0.02 13.35 -17.25
N PRO A 314 0.93 13.10 -16.31
CA PRO A 314 0.81 13.59 -14.93
C PRO A 314 0.78 15.12 -14.84
N THR A 315 1.53 15.84 -15.68
CA THR A 315 1.55 17.30 -15.70
C THR A 315 0.23 17.86 -16.19
N ARG A 316 -0.39 17.25 -17.21
CA ARG A 316 -1.74 17.63 -17.69
C ARG A 316 -2.80 17.49 -16.60
N VAL A 317 -2.75 16.41 -15.81
CA VAL A 317 -3.66 16.21 -14.68
C VAL A 317 -3.48 17.33 -13.63
N ALA A 318 -2.25 17.77 -13.41
CA ALA A 318 -1.96 18.88 -12.49
C ALA A 318 -2.43 20.23 -13.04
N GLU A 319 -2.23 20.49 -14.33
CA GLU A 319 -2.70 21.71 -15.01
C GLU A 319 -4.24 21.84 -14.95
N GLU A 320 -4.96 20.73 -15.16
CA GLU A 320 -6.43 20.68 -15.04
C GLU A 320 -6.92 20.96 -13.62
N SER A 321 -6.11 20.68 -12.59
CA SER A 321 -6.44 20.85 -11.17
C SER A 321 -5.80 22.09 -10.51
N ASP A 322 -5.09 22.92 -11.27
CA ASP A 322 -4.30 24.08 -10.75
C ASP A 322 -3.28 23.69 -9.65
N THR A 323 -2.78 22.45 -9.73
CA THR A 323 -1.83 21.91 -8.75
C THR A 323 -0.40 22.26 -9.16
N PRO A 324 0.39 22.93 -8.31
CA PRO A 324 1.80 23.24 -8.61
C PRO A 324 2.61 21.98 -8.89
N VAL A 325 3.49 22.05 -9.88
CA VAL A 325 4.36 20.93 -10.32
C VAL A 325 5.81 21.31 -10.12
N VAL A 326 6.59 20.40 -9.51
CA VAL A 326 8.04 20.56 -9.33
C VAL A 326 8.77 19.31 -9.80
N LEU A 327 9.84 19.51 -10.56
CA LEU A 327 10.69 18.43 -11.08
C LEU A 327 11.87 18.20 -10.14
N VAL A 328 12.10 16.94 -9.73
CA VAL A 328 13.20 16.61 -8.82
C VAL A 328 13.94 15.33 -9.20
N SER A 329 15.22 15.27 -8.84
CA SER A 329 15.93 14.02 -8.59
C SER A 329 16.22 13.91 -7.09
N ALA A 330 15.53 13.03 -6.41
CA ALA A 330 15.79 12.76 -5.00
C ALA A 330 17.17 12.11 -4.79
N MET A 331 17.70 11.40 -5.80
CA MET A 331 19.01 10.77 -5.78
C MET A 331 20.14 11.79 -5.92
N ASP A 332 20.05 12.66 -6.93
CA ASP A 332 21.09 13.64 -7.28
C ASP A 332 20.88 15.01 -6.61
N ARG A 333 19.81 15.16 -5.83
CA ARG A 333 19.40 16.41 -5.14
C ARG A 333 19.18 17.59 -6.08
N VAL A 334 18.63 17.34 -7.26
CA VAL A 334 18.26 18.36 -8.25
C VAL A 334 16.82 18.82 -8.01
N GLY A 335 16.55 20.14 -8.19
CA GLY A 335 15.22 20.75 -8.06
C GLY A 335 14.78 21.00 -6.60
N PHE A 336 15.68 20.87 -5.63
CA PHE A 336 15.32 21.00 -4.21
C PHE A 336 15.05 22.42 -3.78
N ASP A 337 15.77 23.39 -4.32
CA ASP A 337 15.52 24.81 -4.00
C ASP A 337 14.12 25.21 -4.48
N ASP A 338 13.73 24.83 -5.67
CA ASP A 338 12.38 25.07 -6.22
C ASP A 338 11.32 24.37 -5.37
N LEU A 339 11.56 23.12 -4.98
CA LEU A 339 10.63 22.37 -4.13
C LEU A 339 10.46 23.03 -2.75
N LEU A 340 11.55 23.44 -2.11
CA LEU A 340 11.53 24.08 -0.80
C LEU A 340 10.83 25.45 -0.84
N ASN A 341 11.10 26.25 -1.89
CA ASN A 341 10.43 27.53 -2.10
C ASN A 341 8.92 27.31 -2.31
N ARG A 342 8.53 26.33 -3.13
CA ARG A 342 7.10 26.03 -3.36
C ARG A 342 6.39 25.53 -2.10
N ILE A 343 7.05 24.71 -1.28
CA ILE A 343 6.52 24.30 0.03
C ILE A 343 6.29 25.52 0.91
N GLN A 344 7.26 26.41 1.01
CA GLN A 344 7.17 27.60 1.82
C GLN A 344 6.04 28.54 1.35
N GLU A 345 5.97 28.83 0.05
CA GLU A 345 4.92 29.66 -0.55
C GLU A 345 3.53 29.10 -0.22
N THR A 346 3.31 27.81 -0.47
CA THR A 346 2.02 27.19 -0.20
C THR A 346 1.65 27.20 1.28
N LEU A 347 2.61 26.99 2.19
CA LEU A 347 2.35 27.05 3.62
C LEU A 347 2.02 28.49 4.07
N HIS A 348 2.67 29.52 3.51
CA HIS A 348 2.35 30.91 3.80
C HIS A 348 0.97 31.31 3.29
N GLU A 349 0.55 30.86 2.11
CA GLU A 349 -0.79 31.09 1.57
C GLU A 349 -1.87 30.55 2.52
N LEU A 350 -1.63 29.38 3.13
CA LEU A 350 -2.53 28.78 4.11
C LEU A 350 -2.62 29.52 5.45
N GLU A 351 -1.55 30.24 5.85
CA GLU A 351 -1.57 31.10 7.04
C GLU A 351 -2.41 32.38 6.81
N ILE A 352 -2.42 32.87 5.57
CA ILE A 352 -3.13 34.10 5.19
C ILE A 352 -4.64 33.86 4.98
N GLU A 353 -5.00 32.68 4.45
CA GLU A 353 -6.38 32.22 4.26
C GLU A 353 -6.71 31.08 5.23
N PRO A 354 -6.98 31.36 6.52
CA PRO A 354 -7.43 30.29 7.41
C PRO A 354 -8.77 29.75 6.90
N ALA A 355 -8.86 28.45 6.66
CA ALA A 355 -10.05 27.76 6.16
C ALA A 355 -11.31 28.21 6.94
N HIS A 356 -12.31 28.69 6.18
CA HIS A 356 -13.63 29.09 6.66
C HIS A 356 -14.45 27.89 7.15
#